data_08c4d6c22df197de90e74f4f7a154f11
#
_entry.id   08c4d6c22df197de90e74f4f7a154f11
#
_cell.length_a   1.000
_cell.length_b   1.000
_cell.length_c   1.000
_cell.angle_alpha   90.00
_cell.angle_beta   90.00
_cell.angle_gamma   90.00
#
_symmetry.space_group_name_H-M   'P 1'
#
loop_
_entity.id
_entity.type
_entity.pdbx_description
1 polymer ?
#
loop_
_entity_poly.entity_id
_entity_poly.type
_entity_poly.pdbx_seq_one_letter_code
_entity_poly.pdbx_strand_id
1 'polypeptide(L)'
;MLTLKPTKLVTPIAVTAALIAGGIAAPAQAQTTSANLSSDIETANGLSSQASSKASSKEPNAVRAESIYIYTNGVRIVNGRKPVRRSPALNHLSQDWADHLAQEGELQHRPNHWEYYPSSIPAGGENVLQAWDDYSNARLVKMWADSPGHRKNLLDPDAKSVGIGVAKDKDGKLFVVQNFGR
;
A
#
# COMPACT_ATOMS: atom_id res chain seq x y z
N MET A 1 -25.87 47.28 -14.14
CA MET A 1 -26.68 46.24 -13.51
C MET A 1 -25.93 44.92 -13.61
N LEU A 2 -25.13 44.57 -12.59
CA LEU A 2 -24.40 43.29 -12.54
C LEU A 2 -25.24 42.30 -11.72
N THR A 3 -25.64 41.22 -12.34
CA THR A 3 -26.30 40.09 -11.69
C THR A 3 -25.30 39.12 -11.13
N LEU A 4 -25.22 39.03 -9.81
CA LEU A 4 -24.43 38.00 -9.10
C LEU A 4 -25.17 36.66 -9.16
N LYS A 5 -24.45 35.61 -9.64
CA LYS A 5 -24.90 34.20 -9.58
C LYS A 5 -24.65 33.63 -8.17
N PRO A 6 -25.56 32.85 -7.58
CA PRO A 6 -25.35 32.25 -6.28
C PRO A 6 -24.38 31.07 -6.31
N THR A 7 -23.41 31.11 -5.42
CA THR A 7 -22.45 30.04 -5.15
C THR A 7 -23.15 28.92 -4.35
N LYS A 8 -23.15 27.70 -4.85
CA LYS A 8 -23.65 26.52 -4.12
C LYS A 8 -22.67 26.14 -3.01
N LEU A 9 -23.15 26.24 -1.78
CA LEU A 9 -22.46 25.73 -0.59
C LEU A 9 -22.46 24.20 -0.62
N VAL A 10 -21.27 23.58 -0.62
CA VAL A 10 -21.11 22.13 -0.48
C VAL A 10 -20.88 21.84 1.00
N THR A 11 -21.86 21.25 1.65
CA THR A 11 -21.76 20.76 3.03
C THR A 11 -20.89 19.49 3.09
N PRO A 12 -19.98 19.36 4.06
CA PRO A 12 -19.22 18.13 4.25
C PRO A 12 -20.08 17.06 4.91
N ILE A 13 -20.11 15.88 4.30
CA ILE A 13 -20.75 14.68 4.87
C ILE A 13 -19.77 14.10 5.91
N ALA A 14 -20.17 14.14 7.17
CA ALA A 14 -19.49 13.45 8.25
C ALA A 14 -19.80 11.95 8.17
N VAL A 15 -18.78 11.13 7.97
CA VAL A 15 -18.88 9.66 8.05
C VAL A 15 -18.71 9.26 9.51
N THR A 16 -19.81 8.93 10.16
CA THR A 16 -19.82 8.38 11.53
C THR A 16 -19.57 6.87 11.45
N ALA A 17 -18.45 6.40 11.99
CA ALA A 17 -18.18 4.99 12.16
C ALA A 17 -18.96 4.46 13.37
N ALA A 18 -19.91 3.55 13.15
CA ALA A 18 -20.62 2.83 14.21
C ALA A 18 -19.79 1.62 14.67
N LEU A 19 -19.37 1.63 15.95
CA LEU A 19 -18.86 0.46 16.64
C LEU A 19 -20.04 -0.43 17.05
N ILE A 20 -20.09 -1.64 16.53
CA ILE A 20 -21.01 -2.68 17.00
C ILE A 20 -20.25 -3.53 18.03
N ALA A 21 -20.60 -3.37 19.31
CA ALA A 21 -20.19 -4.25 20.40
C ALA A 21 -21.14 -5.46 20.43
N GLY A 22 -20.68 -6.61 19.94
CA GLY A 22 -21.39 -7.89 20.08
C GLY A 22 -20.83 -8.67 21.27
N GLY A 23 -21.56 -8.73 22.38
CA GLY A 23 -21.28 -9.62 23.50
C GLY A 23 -21.69 -11.05 23.16
N ILE A 24 -20.84 -12.02 23.45
CA ILE A 24 -21.16 -13.45 23.45
C ILE A 24 -20.87 -14.02 24.84
N ALA A 25 -21.91 -14.70 25.36
CA ALA A 25 -21.96 -15.37 26.65
C ALA A 25 -21.01 -16.56 26.70
N ALA A 26 -20.42 -16.79 27.86
CA ALA A 26 -19.61 -17.97 28.18
C ALA A 26 -20.49 -19.19 28.45
N PRO A 27 -20.08 -20.39 28.06
CA PRO A 27 -20.56 -21.63 28.68
C PRO A 27 -19.51 -22.25 29.61
N ALA A 28 -20.05 -22.97 30.56
CA ALA A 28 -19.55 -23.57 31.76
C ALA A 28 -18.29 -24.46 31.66
N GLN A 29 -17.65 -24.56 32.83
CA GLN A 29 -16.49 -25.35 33.20
C GLN A 29 -16.64 -26.85 32.94
N ALA A 30 -15.57 -27.45 32.42
CA ALA A 30 -15.28 -28.86 32.65
C ALA A 30 -13.85 -28.99 33.20
N GLN A 31 -13.75 -29.45 34.41
CA GLN A 31 -12.49 -29.85 35.06
C GLN A 31 -12.02 -31.18 34.48
N THR A 32 -10.81 -31.30 33.98
CA THR A 32 -10.09 -32.55 33.88
C THR A 32 -8.59 -32.37 34.06
N THR A 33 -8.09 -32.90 35.14
CA THR A 33 -6.81 -33.58 35.44
C THR A 33 -5.52 -33.05 34.79
N SER A 34 -4.70 -32.44 35.67
CA SER A 34 -3.27 -32.21 35.48
C SER A 34 -2.49 -33.52 35.37
N ALA A 35 -1.88 -33.78 34.23
CA ALA A 35 -0.72 -34.65 34.12
C ALA A 35 -0.01 -34.41 32.78
N ASN A 36 1.27 -34.02 32.86
CA ASN A 36 2.30 -34.09 31.78
C ASN A 36 2.08 -33.33 30.45
N LEU A 37 2.23 -32.01 30.49
CA LEU A 37 2.34 -31.21 29.27
C LEU A 37 3.50 -30.19 29.33
N SER A 38 4.59 -30.50 30.01
CA SER A 38 5.70 -29.55 30.13
C SER A 38 6.80 -29.69 29.11
N SER A 39 6.83 -30.78 28.31
CA SER A 39 7.91 -31.01 27.31
C SER A 39 7.54 -30.56 25.89
N ASP A 40 6.24 -30.43 25.58
CA ASP A 40 5.84 -30.12 24.21
C ASP A 40 5.69 -28.59 23.93
N ILE A 41 5.64 -27.77 24.99
CA ILE A 41 5.47 -26.32 24.88
C ILE A 41 6.77 -25.61 24.49
N GLU A 42 7.94 -26.14 24.90
CA GLU A 42 9.22 -25.53 24.55
C GLU A 42 9.57 -25.71 23.07
N THR A 43 9.19 -26.84 22.47
CA THR A 43 9.45 -27.12 21.05
C THR A 43 8.55 -26.27 20.14
N ALA A 44 7.29 -26.02 20.54
CA ALA A 44 6.37 -25.18 19.78
C ALA A 44 6.75 -23.68 19.83
N ASN A 45 7.24 -23.20 20.99
CA ASN A 45 7.70 -21.82 21.13
C ASN A 45 9.01 -21.55 20.38
N GLY A 46 9.91 -22.54 20.28
CA GLY A 46 11.15 -22.43 19.53
C GLY A 46 10.94 -22.31 18.03
N LEU A 47 9.96 -23.04 17.46
CA LEU A 47 9.61 -22.95 16.04
C LEU A 47 8.85 -21.65 15.70
N SER A 48 7.99 -21.17 16.62
CA SER A 48 7.26 -19.92 16.45
C SER A 48 8.17 -18.70 16.47
N SER A 49 9.16 -18.67 17.35
CA SER A 49 10.12 -17.56 17.44
C SER A 49 11.11 -17.51 16.26
N GLN A 50 11.50 -18.67 15.72
CA GLN A 50 12.38 -18.70 14.53
C GLN A 50 11.63 -18.35 13.24
N ALA A 51 10.36 -18.71 13.11
CA ALA A 51 9.53 -18.28 11.99
C ALA A 51 9.26 -16.77 12.00
N SER A 52 8.99 -16.18 13.19
CA SER A 52 8.80 -14.74 13.35
C SER A 52 10.06 -13.93 13.06
N SER A 53 11.25 -14.41 13.48
CA SER A 53 12.51 -13.67 13.27
C SER A 53 12.97 -13.67 11.81
N LYS A 54 12.59 -14.70 11.01
CA LYS A 54 12.94 -14.77 9.60
C LYS A 54 11.96 -14.04 8.68
N ALA A 55 10.73 -13.85 9.12
CA ALA A 55 9.71 -13.06 8.44
C ALA A 55 9.92 -11.54 8.65
N SER A 56 10.48 -11.14 9.78
CA SER A 56 10.58 -9.74 10.21
C SER A 56 11.49 -8.84 9.36
N SER A 57 12.39 -9.38 8.53
CA SER A 57 13.28 -8.55 7.71
C SER A 57 12.71 -8.17 6.33
N LYS A 58 11.62 -8.80 5.88
CA LYS A 58 10.96 -8.52 4.58
C LYS A 58 9.56 -7.92 4.72
N GLU A 59 8.95 -8.02 5.89
CA GLU A 59 7.56 -7.61 6.12
C GLU A 59 7.28 -6.10 6.05
N PRO A 60 8.11 -5.18 6.54
CA PRO A 60 7.75 -3.76 6.53
C PRO A 60 7.45 -3.22 5.13
N ASN A 61 8.24 -3.57 4.12
CA ASN A 61 8.06 -3.06 2.77
C ASN A 61 6.84 -3.67 2.07
N ALA A 62 6.58 -4.97 2.27
CA ALA A 62 5.40 -5.63 1.71
C ALA A 62 4.10 -5.10 2.33
N VAL A 63 4.08 -4.87 3.66
CA VAL A 63 2.94 -4.27 4.37
C VAL A 63 2.71 -2.83 3.93
N ARG A 64 3.79 -2.05 3.74
CA ARG A 64 3.69 -0.70 3.17
C ARG A 64 3.11 -0.71 1.77
N ALA A 65 3.60 -1.59 0.90
CA ALA A 65 3.11 -1.71 -0.48
C ALA A 65 1.61 -2.05 -0.52
N GLU A 66 1.13 -2.94 0.37
CA GLU A 66 -0.29 -3.24 0.49
C GLU A 66 -1.11 -2.02 0.97
N SER A 67 -0.64 -1.33 1.99
CA SER A 67 -1.29 -0.12 2.49
C SER A 67 -1.35 0.97 1.42
N ILE A 68 -0.26 1.19 0.68
CA ILE A 68 -0.21 2.15 -0.42
C ILE A 68 -1.20 1.78 -1.53
N TYR A 69 -1.35 0.48 -1.85
CA TYR A 69 -2.36 0.00 -2.78
C TYR A 69 -3.79 0.34 -2.32
N ILE A 70 -4.09 0.12 -1.04
CA ILE A 70 -5.40 0.46 -0.46
C ILE A 70 -5.68 1.96 -0.56
N TYR A 71 -4.72 2.81 -0.15
CA TYR A 71 -4.87 4.27 -0.25
C TYR A 71 -4.95 4.76 -1.70
N THR A 72 -4.22 4.15 -2.63
CA THR A 72 -4.31 4.43 -4.07
C THR A 72 -5.74 4.22 -4.56
N ASN A 73 -6.35 3.07 -4.24
CA ASN A 73 -7.73 2.81 -4.61
C ASN A 73 -8.73 3.72 -3.88
N GLY A 74 -8.45 4.08 -2.63
CA GLY A 74 -9.22 5.10 -1.91
C GLY A 74 -9.26 6.44 -2.66
N VAL A 75 -8.09 6.94 -3.09
CA VAL A 75 -7.99 8.17 -3.90
C VAL A 75 -8.76 8.03 -5.22
N ARG A 76 -8.66 6.89 -5.89
CA ARG A 76 -9.38 6.64 -7.15
C ARG A 76 -10.90 6.70 -6.94
N ILE A 77 -11.41 5.97 -5.97
CA ILE A 77 -12.85 5.87 -5.68
C ILE A 77 -13.45 7.24 -5.33
N VAL A 78 -12.82 8.02 -4.45
CA VAL A 78 -13.34 9.34 -4.06
C VAL A 78 -13.28 10.36 -5.20
N ASN A 79 -12.51 10.08 -6.26
CA ASN A 79 -12.46 10.88 -7.49
C ASN A 79 -13.27 10.23 -8.65
N GLY A 80 -14.19 9.31 -8.35
CA GLY A 80 -15.08 8.70 -9.34
C GLY A 80 -14.39 7.76 -10.33
N ARG A 81 -13.21 7.22 -9.96
CA ARG A 81 -12.48 6.24 -10.79
C ARG A 81 -12.70 4.81 -10.28
N LYS A 82 -12.76 3.86 -11.20
CA LYS A 82 -12.79 2.43 -10.83
C LYS A 82 -11.50 2.05 -10.09
N PRO A 83 -11.57 1.17 -9.08
CA PRO A 83 -10.37 0.66 -8.44
C PRO A 83 -9.55 -0.16 -9.45
N VAL A 84 -8.22 -0.12 -9.30
CA VAL A 84 -7.28 -0.96 -10.04
C VAL A 84 -7.01 -2.25 -9.27
N ARG A 85 -6.69 -3.34 -10.00
CA ARG A 85 -6.29 -4.60 -9.38
C ARG A 85 -4.77 -4.62 -9.16
N ARG A 86 -4.34 -5.31 -8.13
CA ARG A 86 -2.93 -5.55 -7.92
C ARG A 86 -2.41 -6.58 -8.92
N SER A 87 -1.27 -6.27 -9.59
CA SER A 87 -0.63 -7.16 -10.56
C SER A 87 0.71 -7.66 -10.00
N PRO A 88 0.90 -8.99 -9.83
CA PRO A 88 2.19 -9.53 -9.41
C PRO A 88 3.33 -9.14 -10.35
N ALA A 89 3.11 -9.15 -11.65
CA ALA A 89 4.11 -8.78 -12.63
C ALA A 89 4.52 -7.30 -12.52
N LEU A 90 3.55 -6.40 -12.33
CA LEU A 90 3.85 -4.98 -12.10
C LEU A 90 4.45 -4.74 -10.70
N ASN A 91 4.12 -5.57 -9.68
CA ASN A 91 4.81 -5.49 -8.38
C ASN A 91 6.30 -5.80 -8.54
N HIS A 92 6.67 -6.83 -9.31
CA HIS A 92 8.07 -7.14 -9.59
C HIS A 92 8.76 -5.97 -10.31
N LEU A 93 8.12 -5.41 -11.34
CA LEU A 93 8.63 -4.26 -12.07
C LEU A 93 8.87 -3.05 -11.17
N SER A 94 7.91 -2.74 -10.29
CA SER A 94 8.00 -1.61 -9.37
C SER A 94 9.01 -1.85 -8.25
N GLN A 95 9.10 -3.09 -7.74
CA GLN A 95 10.05 -3.43 -6.68
C GLN A 95 11.49 -3.39 -7.19
N ASP A 96 11.74 -3.95 -8.37
CA ASP A 96 13.05 -3.91 -9.01
C ASP A 96 13.57 -2.47 -9.17
N TRP A 97 12.67 -1.55 -9.58
CA TRP A 97 13.05 -0.15 -9.71
C TRP A 97 13.21 0.56 -8.36
N ALA A 98 12.36 0.26 -7.38
CA ALA A 98 12.50 0.81 -6.03
C ALA A 98 13.81 0.38 -5.36
N ASP A 99 14.21 -0.89 -5.52
CA ASP A 99 15.48 -1.42 -5.01
C ASP A 99 16.68 -0.72 -5.68
N HIS A 100 16.62 -0.52 -7.01
CA HIS A 100 17.65 0.24 -7.73
C HIS A 100 17.78 1.68 -7.22
N LEU A 101 16.66 2.41 -7.07
CA LEU A 101 16.68 3.78 -6.56
C LEU A 101 17.23 3.87 -5.13
N ALA A 102 16.91 2.89 -4.28
CA ALA A 102 17.45 2.83 -2.91
C ALA A 102 18.94 2.53 -2.88
N GLN A 103 19.44 1.72 -3.81
CA GLN A 103 20.88 1.41 -3.97
C GLN A 103 21.66 2.65 -4.44
N GLU A 104 21.16 3.37 -5.45
CA GLU A 104 21.81 4.55 -6.00
C GLU A 104 21.62 5.80 -5.09
N GLY A 105 20.59 5.83 -4.27
CA GLY A 105 20.26 6.98 -3.41
C GLY A 105 19.66 8.17 -4.17
N GLU A 106 19.32 8.01 -5.45
CA GLU A 106 18.79 9.05 -6.33
C GLU A 106 17.37 8.76 -6.79
N LEU A 107 16.52 9.79 -6.80
CA LEU A 107 15.15 9.70 -7.29
C LEU A 107 15.09 10.04 -8.78
N GLN A 108 14.71 9.07 -9.60
CA GLN A 108 14.50 9.23 -11.03
C GLN A 108 13.44 8.27 -11.56
N HIS A 109 12.83 8.62 -12.68
CA HIS A 109 11.99 7.68 -13.42
C HIS A 109 12.84 6.61 -14.09
N ARG A 110 12.28 5.41 -14.24
CA ARG A 110 12.94 4.36 -15.02
C ARG A 110 13.02 4.81 -16.47
N PRO A 111 14.23 4.90 -17.07
CA PRO A 111 14.35 5.21 -18.49
C PRO A 111 13.54 4.21 -19.32
N ASN A 112 12.73 4.72 -20.26
CA ASN A 112 11.88 3.88 -21.11
C ASN A 112 11.05 2.85 -20.32
N HIS A 113 10.48 3.25 -19.17
CA HIS A 113 9.79 2.33 -18.25
C HIS A 113 8.75 1.43 -18.96
N TRP A 114 8.14 1.89 -20.05
CA TRP A 114 7.15 1.13 -20.85
C TRP A 114 7.72 -0.13 -21.51
N GLU A 115 9.03 -0.20 -21.77
CA GLU A 115 9.70 -1.36 -22.39
C GLU A 115 9.80 -2.56 -21.42
N TYR A 116 9.66 -2.32 -20.13
CA TYR A 116 9.76 -3.35 -19.08
C TYR A 116 8.41 -3.97 -18.71
N TYR A 117 7.33 -3.46 -19.28
CA TYR A 117 6.01 -4.04 -19.02
C TYR A 117 5.87 -5.41 -19.69
N PRO A 118 5.19 -6.37 -19.04
CA PRO A 118 4.83 -7.62 -19.72
C PRO A 118 4.00 -7.34 -20.97
N SER A 119 4.23 -8.09 -22.04
CA SER A 119 3.52 -7.90 -23.31
C SER A 119 1.99 -7.99 -23.21
N SER A 120 1.50 -8.69 -22.15
CA SER A 120 0.07 -8.82 -21.87
C SER A 120 -0.54 -7.63 -21.10
N ILE A 121 0.27 -6.67 -20.68
CA ILE A 121 -0.17 -5.49 -19.91
C ILE A 121 0.27 -4.23 -20.63
N PRO A 122 -0.63 -3.54 -21.34
CA PRO A 122 -0.29 -2.25 -21.93
C PRO A 122 0.20 -1.27 -20.88
N ALA A 123 1.33 -0.62 -21.15
CA ALA A 123 1.94 0.32 -20.23
C ALA A 123 1.02 1.52 -19.94
N GLY A 124 0.89 1.86 -18.69
CA GLY A 124 0.25 3.08 -18.20
C GLY A 124 1.30 4.12 -17.81
N GLY A 125 1.15 4.71 -16.64
CA GLY A 125 2.09 5.68 -16.09
C GLY A 125 2.92 5.10 -14.95
N GLU A 126 4.07 5.72 -14.71
CA GLU A 126 4.90 5.46 -13.54
C GLU A 126 4.83 6.67 -12.59
N ASN A 127 4.70 6.39 -11.30
CA ASN A 127 4.88 7.35 -10.23
C ASN A 127 6.06 6.91 -9.37
N VAL A 128 6.95 7.82 -9.07
CA VAL A 128 8.08 7.61 -8.15
C VAL A 128 8.06 8.67 -7.05
N LEU A 129 8.47 8.31 -5.85
CA LEU A 129 8.70 9.28 -4.78
C LEU A 129 9.82 8.82 -3.85
N GLN A 130 10.44 9.79 -3.19
CA GLN A 130 11.35 9.62 -2.09
C GLN A 130 10.77 10.32 -0.85
N ALA A 131 10.88 9.70 0.31
CA ALA A 131 10.42 10.26 1.57
C ALA A 131 11.23 9.68 2.75
N TRP A 132 11.04 10.22 3.95
CA TRP A 132 11.57 9.61 5.15
C TRP A 132 10.67 8.44 5.61
N ASP A 133 11.24 7.49 6.32
CA ASP A 133 10.57 6.26 6.79
C ASP A 133 9.42 6.54 7.80
N ASP A 134 9.44 7.69 8.46
CA ASP A 134 8.38 8.14 9.37
C ASP A 134 7.10 8.64 8.67
N TYR A 135 7.12 8.79 7.34
CA TYR A 135 5.92 9.18 6.60
C TYR A 135 4.90 8.05 6.56
N SER A 136 3.66 8.37 6.93
CA SER A 136 2.56 7.41 6.81
C SER A 136 2.27 7.08 5.34
N ASN A 137 1.78 5.86 5.08
CA ASN A 137 1.44 5.42 3.73
C ASN A 137 0.34 6.30 3.09
N ALA A 138 -0.60 6.81 3.90
CA ALA A 138 -1.59 7.79 3.46
C ALA A 138 -0.94 9.08 2.96
N ARG A 139 0.09 9.57 3.67
CA ARG A 139 0.83 10.78 3.29
C ARG A 139 1.59 10.57 1.98
N LEU A 140 2.22 9.41 1.78
CA LEU A 140 2.92 9.09 0.53
C LEU A 140 1.97 9.15 -0.68
N VAL A 141 0.79 8.53 -0.58
CA VAL A 141 -0.22 8.58 -1.65
C VAL A 141 -0.78 9.99 -1.83
N LYS A 142 -0.95 10.75 -0.74
CA LYS A 142 -1.36 12.15 -0.81
C LYS A 142 -0.34 13.02 -1.56
N MET A 143 0.96 12.81 -1.37
CA MET A 143 2.01 13.52 -2.12
C MET A 143 1.86 13.32 -3.63
N TRP A 144 1.57 12.10 -4.09
CA TRP A 144 1.25 11.85 -5.49
C TRP A 144 -0.08 12.50 -5.93
N ALA A 145 -1.10 12.44 -5.07
CA ALA A 145 -2.40 13.03 -5.38
C ALA A 145 -2.38 14.58 -5.47
N ASP A 146 -1.47 15.23 -4.75
CA ASP A 146 -1.29 16.67 -4.77
C ASP A 146 -0.41 17.15 -5.96
N SER A 147 0.40 16.27 -6.54
CA SER A 147 1.27 16.56 -7.68
C SER A 147 0.51 16.35 -9.01
N PRO A 148 0.34 17.36 -9.87
CA PRO A 148 -0.44 17.24 -11.10
C PRO A 148 0.01 16.09 -12.01
N GLY A 149 1.33 15.89 -12.18
CA GLY A 149 1.89 14.82 -13.01
C GLY A 149 1.59 13.42 -12.46
N HIS A 150 1.82 13.21 -11.18
CA HIS A 150 1.54 11.93 -10.52
C HIS A 150 0.04 11.67 -10.39
N ARG A 151 -0.75 12.71 -10.09
CA ARG A 151 -2.21 12.64 -10.03
C ARG A 151 -2.82 12.15 -11.34
N LYS A 152 -2.28 12.57 -12.49
CA LYS A 152 -2.73 12.12 -13.81
C LYS A 152 -2.66 10.59 -13.89
N ASN A 153 -1.57 9.98 -13.44
CA ASN A 153 -1.40 8.53 -13.44
C ASN A 153 -2.33 7.85 -12.41
N LEU A 154 -2.43 8.41 -11.19
CA LEU A 154 -3.34 7.90 -10.15
C LEU A 154 -4.80 7.85 -10.64
N LEU A 155 -5.24 8.84 -11.40
CA LEU A 155 -6.62 9.01 -11.84
C LEU A 155 -6.85 8.63 -13.31
N ASP A 156 -5.88 7.97 -13.96
CA ASP A 156 -6.04 7.47 -15.32
C ASP A 156 -7.31 6.58 -15.42
N PRO A 157 -8.31 6.95 -16.23
CA PRO A 157 -9.55 6.20 -16.37
C PRO A 157 -9.33 4.81 -16.97
N ASP A 158 -8.28 4.65 -17.77
CA ASP A 158 -7.97 3.42 -18.48
C ASP A 158 -7.10 2.44 -17.66
N ALA A 159 -6.58 2.89 -16.52
CA ALA A 159 -5.82 2.03 -15.62
C ALA A 159 -6.69 0.89 -15.06
N LYS A 160 -6.24 -0.35 -15.22
CA LYS A 160 -6.89 -1.59 -14.76
C LYS A 160 -6.10 -2.30 -13.68
N SER A 161 -4.79 -2.10 -13.66
CA SER A 161 -3.88 -2.76 -12.73
C SER A 161 -2.80 -1.81 -12.22
N VAL A 162 -2.19 -2.17 -11.11
CA VAL A 162 -1.07 -1.45 -10.50
C VAL A 162 -0.09 -2.42 -9.86
N GLY A 163 1.19 -2.10 -9.96
CA GLY A 163 2.26 -2.67 -9.14
C GLY A 163 2.81 -1.61 -8.20
N ILE A 164 3.26 -2.04 -7.03
CA ILE A 164 3.86 -1.16 -6.03
C ILE A 164 5.14 -1.80 -5.51
N GLY A 165 6.23 -1.04 -5.56
CA GLY A 165 7.52 -1.36 -4.98
C GLY A 165 7.86 -0.37 -3.88
N VAL A 166 8.49 -0.85 -2.82
CA VAL A 166 8.98 -0.05 -1.70
C VAL A 166 10.36 -0.55 -1.32
N ALA A 167 11.32 0.34 -1.28
CA ALA A 167 12.67 0.06 -0.80
C ALA A 167 13.14 1.17 0.14
N LYS A 168 14.13 0.87 0.95
CA LYS A 168 14.75 1.82 1.87
C LYS A 168 16.27 1.80 1.68
N ASP A 169 16.87 2.98 1.57
CA ASP A 169 18.32 3.09 1.51
C ASP A 169 18.96 2.92 2.91
N LYS A 170 20.29 2.96 2.94
CA LYS A 170 21.09 2.86 4.18
C LYS A 170 20.87 4.02 5.17
N ASP A 171 20.37 5.14 4.68
CA ASP A 171 20.16 6.36 5.47
C ASP A 171 18.69 6.48 5.99
N GLY A 172 17.87 5.47 5.69
CA GLY A 172 16.47 5.41 6.14
C GLY A 172 15.50 6.16 5.25
N LYS A 173 15.88 6.54 4.03
CA LYS A 173 14.96 7.12 3.05
C LYS A 173 14.22 6.01 2.31
N LEU A 174 12.93 6.23 2.13
CA LEU A 174 12.08 5.36 1.33
C LEU A 174 12.09 5.79 -0.13
N PHE A 175 12.14 4.81 -1.00
CA PHE A 175 11.87 4.94 -2.43
C PHE A 175 10.63 4.11 -2.76
N VAL A 176 9.64 4.76 -3.34
CA VAL A 176 8.35 4.13 -3.64
C VAL A 176 8.01 4.32 -5.11
N VAL A 177 7.67 3.22 -5.77
CA VAL A 177 7.36 3.18 -7.19
C VAL A 177 5.97 2.59 -7.40
N GLN A 178 5.17 3.21 -8.28
CA GLN A 178 3.93 2.66 -8.81
C GLN A 178 4.02 2.57 -10.33
N ASN A 179 3.71 1.41 -10.87
CA ASN A 179 3.52 1.22 -12.30
C ASN A 179 2.07 0.83 -12.57
N PHE A 180 1.37 1.63 -13.39
CA PHE A 180 -0.02 1.38 -13.77
C PHE A 180 -0.08 0.67 -15.12
N GLY A 181 -0.96 -0.34 -15.24
CA GLY A 181 -1.25 -1.05 -16.48
C GLY A 181 -2.69 -0.79 -16.93
N ARG A 182 -2.89 -0.68 -18.24
CA ARG A 182 -4.16 -0.43 -18.92
C ARG A 182 -4.81 -1.68 -19.46
#